data_fa12890ddcbdc7a53001f8b9d7557bd1
#
_entry.id   fa12890ddcbdc7a53001f8b9d7557bd1
#
_cell.length_a   1.000
_cell.length_b   1.000
_cell.length_c   1.000
_cell.angle_alpha   90.00
_cell.angle_beta   90.00
_cell.angle_gamma   90.00
#
_symmetry.space_group_name_H-M   'P 1'
#
loop_
_entity.id
_entity.type
_entity.pdbx_description
1 polymer ?
#
loop_
_entity_poly.entity_id
_entity_poly.type
_entity_poly.pdbx_seq_one_letter_code
_entity_poly.pdbx_strand_id
1 'polypeptide(L)'
;SEDLDFDNQGLSQSDFKDLGKLIKDKLTLEGYKIETKTVFKKAHRLYLTFHNVLYTNKISPHKDAVLLIRVDAQPQNFKYETSKAIINKFDIFSQILAVPIDILLSQKISCLFSRPRLMGRDFYDIIFLLGKTKPNLNYLKAKLKIKDKTELKEKLLKKCQGLDYKQLSKDIEAFLFSPGEKKKVLLFYDYLKEISL
;
A
#
# COMPACT_ATOMS: atom_id res chain seq x y z
N SER A 1 7.13 1.04 3.31
CA SER A 1 5.82 0.89 3.96
C SER A 1 6.01 0.25 5.33
N GLU A 2 5.36 0.75 6.32
CA GLU A 2 5.39 0.20 7.69
C GLU A 2 4.33 -0.91 7.87
N ASP A 3 3.40 -1.00 6.93
CA ASP A 3 2.27 -1.92 6.95
C ASP A 3 2.32 -2.89 5.78
N LEU A 4 1.72 -4.06 5.95
CA LEU A 4 1.51 -5.06 4.91
C LEU A 4 0.05 -5.01 4.46
N ASP A 5 -0.18 -4.47 3.27
CA ASP A 5 -1.52 -4.29 2.70
C ASP A 5 -1.84 -5.40 1.69
N PHE A 6 -2.95 -6.09 1.90
CA PHE A 6 -3.45 -7.16 1.04
C PHE A 6 -4.87 -6.88 0.58
N ASP A 7 -5.21 -7.32 -0.63
CA ASP A 7 -6.58 -7.43 -1.06
C ASP A 7 -7.19 -8.72 -0.50
N ASN A 8 -8.27 -8.60 0.26
CA ASN A 8 -9.00 -9.77 0.74
C ASN A 8 -9.81 -10.38 -0.41
N GLN A 9 -9.40 -11.56 -0.84
CA GLN A 9 -10.01 -12.33 -1.93
C GLN A 9 -11.02 -13.38 -1.43
N GLY A 10 -11.66 -13.13 -0.28
CA GLY A 10 -12.71 -13.98 0.24
C GLY A 10 -12.41 -14.66 1.59
N LEU A 11 -11.32 -14.28 2.27
CA LEU A 11 -11.06 -14.72 3.63
C LEU A 11 -12.18 -14.25 4.58
N SER A 12 -12.79 -15.20 5.29
CA SER A 12 -13.72 -14.89 6.34
C SER A 12 -13.02 -14.33 7.59
N GLN A 13 -13.78 -13.82 8.53
CA GLN A 13 -13.23 -13.38 9.83
C GLN A 13 -12.61 -14.54 10.62
N SER A 14 -13.18 -15.75 10.50
CA SER A 14 -12.62 -16.95 11.14
C SER A 14 -11.27 -17.29 10.52
N ASP A 15 -11.21 -17.42 9.19
CA ASP A 15 -9.95 -17.75 8.48
C ASP A 15 -8.85 -16.75 8.81
N PHE A 16 -9.21 -15.46 8.92
CA PHE A 16 -8.24 -14.41 9.24
C PHE A 16 -7.74 -14.49 10.70
N LYS A 17 -8.59 -14.93 11.65
CA LYS A 17 -8.17 -15.23 13.03
C LYS A 17 -7.22 -16.42 13.07
N ASP A 18 -7.56 -17.48 12.35
CA ASP A 18 -6.75 -18.71 12.30
C ASP A 18 -5.39 -18.44 11.65
N LEU A 19 -5.36 -17.60 10.61
CA LEU A 19 -4.11 -17.08 10.03
C LEU A 19 -3.26 -16.32 11.07
N GLY A 20 -3.89 -15.43 11.84
CA GLY A 20 -3.21 -14.69 12.91
C GLY A 20 -2.61 -15.60 13.98
N LYS A 21 -3.33 -16.66 14.35
CA LYS A 21 -2.83 -17.70 15.28
C LYS A 21 -1.64 -18.46 14.68
N LEU A 22 -1.78 -18.92 13.44
CA LEU A 22 -0.70 -19.63 12.73
C LEU A 22 0.59 -18.80 12.63
N ILE A 23 0.46 -17.50 12.30
CA ILE A 23 1.60 -16.58 12.24
C ILE A 23 2.25 -16.45 13.62
N LYS A 24 1.45 -16.26 14.68
CA LYS A 24 1.94 -16.18 16.05
C LYS A 24 2.72 -17.44 16.45
N ASP A 25 2.13 -18.61 16.21
CA ASP A 25 2.73 -19.90 16.60
C ASP A 25 4.06 -20.11 15.86
N LYS A 26 4.11 -19.85 14.55
CA LYS A 26 5.36 -19.95 13.76
C LYS A 26 6.45 -18.99 14.24
N LEU A 27 6.11 -17.73 14.45
CA LEU A 27 7.08 -16.73 14.90
C LEU A 27 7.55 -17.01 16.34
N THR A 28 6.72 -17.62 17.18
CA THR A 28 7.12 -18.08 18.52
C THR A 28 8.12 -19.23 18.44
N LEU A 29 7.94 -20.17 17.50
CA LEU A 29 8.90 -21.24 17.25
C LEU A 29 10.26 -20.71 16.76
N GLU A 30 10.27 -19.60 16.03
CA GLU A 30 11.48 -18.89 15.60
C GLU A 30 12.14 -18.08 16.75
N GLY A 31 11.59 -18.16 17.97
CA GLY A 31 12.13 -17.52 19.17
C GLY A 31 11.67 -16.08 19.42
N TYR A 32 10.70 -15.58 18.66
CA TYR A 32 10.16 -14.23 18.90
C TYR A 32 9.13 -14.24 20.03
N LYS A 33 9.24 -13.27 20.93
CA LYS A 33 8.18 -12.97 21.90
C LYS A 33 7.16 -12.04 21.23
N ILE A 34 6.00 -12.61 20.85
CA ILE A 34 5.01 -11.90 20.03
C ILE A 34 3.62 -11.95 20.65
N GLU A 35 2.91 -10.82 20.55
CA GLU A 35 1.48 -10.70 20.80
C GLU A 35 0.74 -10.39 19.51
N THR A 36 -0.49 -10.89 19.41
CA THR A 36 -1.33 -10.65 18.23
C THR A 36 -2.69 -10.12 18.65
N LYS A 37 -3.19 -9.13 17.90
CA LYS A 37 -4.54 -8.58 18.07
C LYS A 37 -5.23 -8.47 16.72
N THR A 38 -6.39 -9.08 16.59
CA THR A 38 -7.21 -9.01 15.37
C THR A 38 -8.38 -8.04 15.57
N VAL A 39 -8.62 -7.18 14.57
CA VAL A 39 -9.71 -6.21 14.56
C VAL A 39 -10.47 -6.29 13.24
N PHE A 40 -11.78 -6.41 13.31
CA PHE A 40 -12.68 -6.45 12.15
C PHE A 40 -13.51 -5.18 12.08
N LYS A 41 -13.28 -4.38 11.02
CA LYS A 41 -14.09 -3.21 10.66
C LYS A 41 -14.33 -3.26 9.15
N LYS A 42 -14.04 -2.18 8.42
CA LYS A 42 -14.07 -2.15 6.94
C LYS A 42 -13.00 -3.05 6.31
N ALA A 43 -11.90 -3.28 7.02
CA ALA A 43 -10.84 -4.22 6.68
C ALA A 43 -10.61 -5.19 7.84
N HIS A 44 -10.09 -6.38 7.54
CA HIS A 44 -9.55 -7.28 8.55
C HIS A 44 -8.14 -6.79 8.88
N ARG A 45 -7.82 -6.58 10.15
CA ARG A 45 -6.52 -6.09 10.61
C ARG A 45 -5.93 -7.04 11.63
N LEU A 46 -4.65 -7.35 11.43
CA LEU A 46 -3.84 -8.10 12.40
C LEU A 46 -2.67 -7.21 12.83
N TYR A 47 -2.56 -7.00 14.11
CA TYR A 47 -1.43 -6.34 14.74
C TYR A 47 -0.51 -7.39 15.30
N LEU A 48 0.76 -7.35 14.92
CA LEU A 48 1.84 -8.20 15.40
C LEU A 48 2.77 -7.32 16.23
N THR A 49 2.79 -7.52 17.55
CA THR A 49 3.63 -6.76 18.47
C THR A 49 4.80 -7.64 18.91
N PHE A 50 6.00 -7.26 18.50
CA PHE A 50 7.22 -7.97 18.86
C PHE A 50 7.88 -7.27 20.04
N HIS A 51 8.09 -8.04 21.13
CA HIS A 51 8.75 -7.55 22.33
C HIS A 51 10.26 -7.83 22.27
N ASN A 52 11.03 -6.93 22.84
CA ASN A 52 12.50 -7.03 23.01
C ASN A 52 13.32 -7.01 21.70
N VAL A 53 12.74 -7.14 20.52
CA VAL A 53 13.48 -7.21 19.23
C VAL A 53 14.35 -5.98 19.03
N LEU A 54 13.82 -4.79 19.28
CA LEU A 54 14.56 -3.54 19.11
C LEU A 54 15.72 -3.42 20.12
N TYR A 55 15.49 -3.85 21.36
CA TYR A 55 16.52 -3.83 22.40
C TYR A 55 17.62 -4.86 22.17
N THR A 56 17.25 -6.12 21.87
CA THR A 56 18.20 -7.22 21.63
C THR A 56 19.13 -6.93 20.45
N ASN A 57 18.58 -6.28 19.40
CA ASN A 57 19.36 -5.89 18.22
C ASN A 57 20.03 -4.52 18.35
N LYS A 58 20.05 -3.92 19.56
CA LYS A 58 20.69 -2.62 19.84
C LYS A 58 20.16 -1.46 18.98
N ILE A 59 18.91 -1.56 18.49
CA ILE A 59 18.22 -0.51 17.72
C ILE A 59 17.62 0.52 18.68
N SER A 60 17.15 0.07 19.85
CA SER A 60 16.63 0.94 20.92
C SER A 60 17.32 0.64 22.24
N PRO A 61 17.63 1.67 23.05
CA PRO A 61 18.14 1.48 24.41
C PRO A 61 17.06 1.04 25.41
N HIS A 62 15.78 1.11 25.04
CA HIS A 62 14.64 0.83 25.91
C HIS A 62 14.19 -0.62 25.78
N LYS A 63 14.14 -1.37 26.89
CA LYS A 63 13.69 -2.77 26.90
C LYS A 63 12.19 -2.95 26.59
N ASP A 64 11.39 -1.96 26.90
CA ASP A 64 9.95 -1.90 26.68
C ASP A 64 9.57 -1.45 25.26
N ALA A 65 10.55 -1.02 24.46
CA ALA A 65 10.32 -0.67 23.06
C ALA A 65 9.84 -1.90 22.27
N VAL A 66 8.75 -1.75 21.55
CA VAL A 66 8.15 -2.81 20.73
C VAL A 66 8.23 -2.48 19.24
N LEU A 67 8.39 -3.52 18.42
CA LEU A 67 8.20 -3.41 16.98
C LEU A 67 6.76 -3.83 16.66
N LEU A 68 6.00 -2.94 16.04
CA LEU A 68 4.64 -3.18 15.61
C LEU A 68 4.59 -3.35 14.10
N ILE A 69 4.07 -4.50 13.64
CA ILE A 69 3.75 -4.74 12.23
C ILE A 69 2.25 -4.89 12.10
N ARG A 70 1.65 -4.13 11.18
CA ARG A 70 0.23 -4.23 10.87
C ARG A 70 0.02 -4.93 9.53
N VAL A 71 -0.90 -5.88 9.52
CA VAL A 71 -1.37 -6.57 8.31
C VAL A 71 -2.82 -6.19 8.09
N ASP A 72 -3.09 -5.51 6.99
CA ASP A 72 -4.45 -5.12 6.58
C ASP A 72 -4.89 -5.98 5.38
N ALA A 73 -6.09 -6.54 5.45
CA ALA A 73 -6.70 -7.25 4.33
C ALA A 73 -8.08 -6.65 4.05
N GLN A 74 -8.18 -5.90 2.95
CA GLN A 74 -9.39 -5.17 2.58
C GLN A 74 -10.05 -5.76 1.35
N PRO A 75 -11.37 -6.08 1.40
CA PRO A 75 -12.09 -6.52 0.21
C PRO A 75 -12.23 -5.39 -0.80
N GLN A 76 -11.81 -5.65 -2.03
CA GLN A 76 -11.93 -4.67 -3.11
C GLN A 76 -13.29 -4.66 -3.78
N ASN A 77 -14.12 -5.71 -3.59
CA ASN A 77 -15.41 -5.87 -4.29
C ASN A 77 -15.26 -5.70 -5.82
N PHE A 78 -14.16 -6.19 -6.35
CA PHE A 78 -13.84 -6.23 -7.77
C PHE A 78 -13.00 -7.48 -8.02
N LYS A 79 -13.46 -8.35 -8.90
CA LYS A 79 -12.77 -9.60 -9.23
C LYS A 79 -11.71 -9.33 -10.29
N TYR A 80 -10.51 -9.88 -10.08
CA TYR A 80 -9.41 -9.89 -11.04
C TYR A 80 -8.58 -11.16 -10.83
N GLU A 81 -7.87 -11.55 -11.86
CA GLU A 81 -6.88 -12.62 -11.76
C GLU A 81 -5.60 -12.08 -11.12
N THR A 82 -5.09 -12.78 -10.11
CA THR A 82 -3.83 -12.40 -9.46
C THR A 82 -2.64 -12.71 -10.35
N SER A 83 -1.61 -11.89 -10.28
CA SER A 83 -0.31 -12.19 -10.88
C SER A 83 0.56 -12.98 -9.92
N LYS A 84 1.48 -13.80 -10.45
CA LYS A 84 2.49 -14.48 -9.65
C LYS A 84 3.75 -13.61 -9.61
N ALA A 85 4.27 -13.37 -8.41
CA ALA A 85 5.52 -12.65 -8.21
C ALA A 85 6.49 -13.49 -7.38
N ILE A 86 7.77 -13.43 -7.73
CA ILE A 86 8.83 -14.11 -6.99
C ILE A 86 9.48 -13.09 -6.04
N ILE A 87 9.51 -13.43 -4.76
CA ILE A 87 10.32 -12.73 -3.77
C ILE A 87 11.64 -13.47 -3.66
N ASN A 88 12.75 -12.76 -3.89
CA ASN A 88 14.10 -13.24 -3.71
C ASN A 88 14.89 -12.16 -2.95
N LYS A 89 14.72 -12.13 -1.63
CA LYS A 89 15.35 -11.15 -0.73
C LYS A 89 15.55 -11.78 0.65
N PHE A 90 16.64 -11.39 1.33
CA PHE A 90 16.92 -11.79 2.72
C PHE A 90 16.85 -13.32 2.92
N ASP A 91 17.48 -14.08 2.00
CA ASP A 91 17.49 -15.55 1.98
C ASP A 91 16.10 -16.21 1.86
N ILE A 92 15.07 -15.43 1.55
CA ILE A 92 13.73 -15.93 1.26
C ILE A 92 13.56 -15.99 -0.26
N PHE A 93 13.32 -17.21 -0.77
CA PHE A 93 12.91 -17.46 -2.14
C PHE A 93 11.51 -18.06 -2.15
N SER A 94 10.52 -17.28 -2.57
CA SER A 94 9.11 -17.69 -2.53
C SER A 94 8.30 -17.10 -3.65
N GLN A 95 7.25 -17.80 -4.08
CA GLN A 95 6.25 -17.28 -5.00
C GLN A 95 5.02 -16.80 -4.22
N ILE A 96 4.60 -15.58 -4.51
CA ILE A 96 3.38 -15.00 -3.93
C ILE A 96 2.37 -14.64 -5.00
N LEU A 97 1.10 -14.55 -4.62
CA LEU A 97 0.05 -13.94 -5.42
C LEU A 97 0.05 -12.44 -5.18
N ALA A 98 0.17 -11.67 -6.25
CA ALA A 98 0.22 -10.22 -6.20
C ALA A 98 -0.95 -9.61 -6.98
N VAL A 99 -1.33 -8.39 -6.60
CA VAL A 99 -2.26 -7.58 -7.37
C VAL A 99 -1.61 -7.21 -8.70
N PRO A 100 -2.28 -7.39 -9.86
CA PRO A 100 -1.77 -6.94 -11.14
C PRO A 100 -1.45 -5.45 -11.12
N ILE A 101 -0.37 -5.07 -11.78
CA ILE A 101 0.18 -3.72 -11.67
C ILE A 101 -0.78 -2.63 -12.19
N ASP A 102 -1.62 -2.92 -13.18
CA ASP A 102 -2.66 -2.03 -13.71
C ASP A 102 -3.81 -1.85 -12.72
N ILE A 103 -4.19 -2.91 -12.00
CA ILE A 103 -5.15 -2.85 -10.88
C ILE A 103 -4.55 -2.06 -9.72
N LEU A 104 -3.29 -2.31 -9.35
CA LEU A 104 -2.61 -1.57 -8.29
C LEU A 104 -2.55 -0.07 -8.59
N LEU A 105 -2.21 0.33 -9.82
CA LEU A 105 -2.27 1.72 -10.26
C LEU A 105 -3.68 2.30 -10.10
N SER A 106 -4.70 1.53 -10.50
CA SER A 106 -6.09 1.96 -10.42
C SER A 106 -6.58 2.09 -8.97
N GLN A 107 -6.12 1.23 -8.07
CA GLN A 107 -6.35 1.37 -6.62
C GLN A 107 -5.72 2.66 -6.08
N LYS A 108 -4.47 2.97 -6.45
CA LYS A 108 -3.79 4.21 -6.05
C LYS A 108 -4.51 5.45 -6.59
N ILE A 109 -4.96 5.43 -7.83
CA ILE A 109 -5.79 6.49 -8.40
C ILE A 109 -7.10 6.63 -7.60
N SER A 110 -7.79 5.53 -7.31
CA SER A 110 -9.01 5.53 -6.50
C SER A 110 -8.81 6.16 -5.11
N CYS A 111 -7.63 5.98 -4.51
CA CYS A 111 -7.30 6.59 -3.22
C CYS A 111 -7.33 8.12 -3.27
N LEU A 112 -6.92 8.75 -4.39
CA LEU A 112 -6.99 10.22 -4.53
C LEU A 112 -8.42 10.75 -4.40
N PHE A 113 -9.43 9.97 -4.79
CA PHE A 113 -10.83 10.38 -4.72
C PHE A 113 -11.51 10.03 -3.39
N SER A 114 -11.04 8.98 -2.71
CA SER A 114 -11.68 8.45 -1.51
C SER A 114 -11.08 8.95 -0.19
N ARG A 115 -9.82 9.40 -0.20
CA ARG A 115 -9.15 9.86 1.02
C ARG A 115 -9.56 11.27 1.40
N PRO A 116 -9.85 11.52 2.69
CA PRO A 116 -10.10 12.88 3.19
C PRO A 116 -8.87 13.79 3.06
N ARG A 117 -7.68 13.24 3.30
CA ARG A 117 -6.39 13.94 3.18
C ARG A 117 -5.50 13.19 2.20
N LEU A 118 -5.03 13.89 1.19
CA LEU A 118 -4.05 13.40 0.24
C LEU A 118 -2.64 13.45 0.85
N MET A 119 -1.82 12.48 0.52
CA MET A 119 -0.45 12.35 1.02
C MET A 119 0.53 12.30 -0.15
N GLY A 120 1.73 12.82 0.04
CA GLY A 120 2.76 12.83 -0.99
C GLY A 120 3.06 11.46 -1.60
N ARG A 121 3.01 10.39 -0.80
CA ARG A 121 3.19 9.01 -1.27
C ARG A 121 2.13 8.56 -2.28
N ASP A 122 0.90 9.05 -2.21
CA ASP A 122 -0.15 8.68 -3.16
C ASP A 122 0.23 9.15 -4.58
N PHE A 123 0.81 10.34 -4.69
CA PHE A 123 1.27 10.91 -5.97
C PHE A 123 2.55 10.24 -6.47
N TYR A 124 3.49 9.96 -5.56
CA TYR A 124 4.73 9.26 -5.89
C TYR A 124 4.44 7.86 -6.47
N ASP A 125 3.59 7.09 -5.80
CA ASP A 125 3.20 5.75 -6.23
C ASP A 125 2.52 5.76 -7.61
N ILE A 126 1.64 6.74 -7.86
CA ILE A 126 0.96 6.86 -9.15
C ILE A 126 1.94 7.15 -10.28
N ILE A 127 2.87 8.11 -10.12
CA ILE A 127 3.89 8.39 -11.15
C ILE A 127 4.77 7.17 -11.40
N PHE A 128 5.21 6.52 -10.32
CA PHE A 128 6.04 5.32 -10.44
C PHE A 128 5.35 4.20 -11.22
N LEU A 129 4.06 4.00 -10.98
CA LEU A 129 3.26 2.97 -11.65
C LEU A 129 2.89 3.39 -13.08
N LEU A 130 2.59 4.65 -13.34
CA LEU A 130 2.32 5.17 -14.69
C LEU A 130 3.51 4.99 -15.65
N GLY A 131 4.73 5.00 -15.13
CA GLY A 131 5.92 4.67 -15.91
C GLY A 131 6.03 3.19 -16.29
N LYS A 132 5.17 2.32 -15.77
CA LYS A 132 5.23 0.85 -15.96
C LYS A 132 3.99 0.27 -16.62
N THR A 133 2.83 0.91 -16.43
CA THR A 133 1.54 0.38 -16.90
C THR A 133 0.53 1.50 -17.14
N LYS A 134 -0.60 1.14 -17.72
CA LYS A 134 -1.79 1.98 -17.86
C LYS A 134 -2.83 1.59 -16.81
N PRO A 135 -3.70 2.52 -16.36
CA PRO A 135 -4.75 2.17 -15.40
C PRO A 135 -5.80 1.24 -16.00
N ASN A 136 -6.32 0.33 -15.18
CA ASN A 136 -7.40 -0.58 -15.54
C ASN A 136 -8.75 0.16 -15.53
N LEU A 137 -9.29 0.46 -16.70
CA LEU A 137 -10.55 1.21 -16.83
C LEU A 137 -11.76 0.45 -16.27
N ASN A 138 -11.79 -0.88 -16.33
CA ASN A 138 -12.88 -1.66 -15.76
C ASN A 138 -12.93 -1.50 -14.23
N TYR A 139 -11.76 -1.51 -13.57
CA TYR A 139 -11.66 -1.22 -12.15
C TYR A 139 -12.16 0.21 -11.84
N LEU A 140 -11.69 1.21 -12.57
CA LEU A 140 -12.07 2.61 -12.37
C LEU A 140 -13.54 2.87 -12.66
N LYS A 141 -14.11 2.20 -13.66
CA LYS A 141 -15.55 2.22 -13.94
C LYS A 141 -16.35 1.64 -12.77
N ALA A 142 -15.93 0.51 -12.20
CA ALA A 142 -16.60 -0.10 -11.06
C ALA A 142 -16.54 0.77 -9.80
N LYS A 143 -15.38 1.40 -9.52
CA LYS A 143 -15.13 2.14 -8.28
C LYS A 143 -15.52 3.62 -8.33
N LEU A 144 -15.23 4.29 -9.44
CA LEU A 144 -15.33 5.75 -9.59
C LEU A 144 -16.34 6.18 -10.66
N LYS A 145 -16.98 5.21 -11.33
CA LYS A 145 -17.92 5.46 -12.44
C LYS A 145 -17.27 6.24 -13.60
N ILE A 146 -15.96 6.05 -13.79
CA ILE A 146 -15.20 6.64 -14.90
C ILE A 146 -15.40 5.78 -16.13
N LYS A 147 -15.81 6.41 -17.26
CA LYS A 147 -16.18 5.70 -18.49
C LYS A 147 -14.98 5.40 -19.38
N ASP A 148 -14.09 6.37 -19.50
CA ASP A 148 -12.97 6.33 -20.43
C ASP A 148 -11.74 7.12 -19.91
N LYS A 149 -10.68 7.13 -20.69
CA LYS A 149 -9.41 7.80 -20.36
C LYS A 149 -9.53 9.31 -20.32
N THR A 150 -10.36 9.89 -21.17
CA THR A 150 -10.57 11.33 -21.23
C THR A 150 -11.23 11.83 -19.94
N GLU A 151 -12.32 11.18 -19.53
CA GLU A 151 -13.00 11.48 -18.26
C GLU A 151 -12.06 11.25 -17.06
N LEU A 152 -11.25 10.20 -17.10
CA LEU A 152 -10.23 9.95 -16.06
C LEU A 152 -9.27 11.13 -15.95
N LYS A 153 -8.70 11.57 -17.07
CA LYS A 153 -7.74 12.69 -17.11
C LYS A 153 -8.36 13.98 -16.59
N GLU A 154 -9.56 14.32 -17.05
CA GLU A 154 -10.30 15.52 -16.61
C GLU A 154 -10.56 15.49 -15.10
N LYS A 155 -11.06 14.36 -14.57
CA LYS A 155 -11.31 14.21 -13.13
C LYS A 155 -10.05 14.30 -12.30
N LEU A 156 -8.94 13.69 -12.77
CA LEU A 156 -7.65 13.78 -12.10
C LEU A 156 -7.12 15.21 -12.10
N LEU A 157 -7.14 15.91 -13.24
CA LEU A 157 -6.72 17.31 -13.34
C LEU A 157 -7.51 18.18 -12.37
N LYS A 158 -8.85 18.05 -12.37
CA LYS A 158 -9.71 18.79 -11.45
C LYS A 158 -9.41 18.49 -9.98
N LYS A 159 -9.21 17.20 -9.63
CA LYS A 159 -8.91 16.78 -8.25
C LYS A 159 -7.56 17.26 -7.75
N CYS A 160 -6.57 17.36 -8.64
CA CYS A 160 -5.19 17.68 -8.33
C CYS A 160 -4.86 19.17 -8.51
N GLN A 161 -5.78 19.98 -9.05
CA GLN A 161 -5.58 21.41 -9.23
C GLN A 161 -5.49 22.14 -7.87
N GLY A 162 -4.51 23.05 -7.75
CA GLY A 162 -4.37 23.92 -6.59
C GLY A 162 -3.84 23.24 -5.32
N LEU A 163 -3.35 21.99 -5.40
CA LEU A 163 -2.73 21.33 -4.26
C LEU A 163 -1.34 21.92 -3.96
N ASP A 164 -0.97 21.92 -2.68
CA ASP A 164 0.39 22.31 -2.25
C ASP A 164 1.38 21.13 -2.46
N TYR A 165 1.91 21.04 -3.68
CA TYR A 165 2.89 20.00 -4.03
C TYR A 165 4.22 20.14 -3.30
N LYS A 166 4.55 21.34 -2.80
CA LYS A 166 5.76 21.53 -1.96
C LYS A 166 5.57 20.83 -0.61
N GLN A 167 4.42 21.01 0.03
CA GLN A 167 4.12 20.29 1.26
C GLN A 167 4.01 18.78 1.04
N LEU A 168 3.31 18.33 -0.02
CA LEU A 168 3.20 16.92 -0.39
C LEU A 168 4.56 16.28 -0.66
N SER A 169 5.51 17.01 -1.25
CA SER A 169 6.86 16.49 -1.50
C SER A 169 7.68 16.34 -0.21
N LYS A 170 7.46 17.20 0.80
CA LYS A 170 8.08 17.06 2.11
C LYS A 170 7.58 15.82 2.87
N ASP A 171 6.32 15.46 2.71
CA ASP A 171 5.72 14.28 3.37
C ASP A 171 6.43 12.96 3.01
N ILE A 172 7.15 12.91 1.89
CA ILE A 172 7.84 11.70 1.42
C ILE A 172 9.35 11.73 1.61
N GLU A 173 9.96 12.85 1.98
CA GLU A 173 11.43 12.99 2.03
C GLU A 173 12.11 11.90 2.89
N ALA A 174 11.50 11.54 4.02
CA ALA A 174 12.03 10.51 4.93
C ALA A 174 12.03 9.09 4.33
N PHE A 175 11.28 8.86 3.24
CA PHE A 175 11.12 7.54 2.62
C PHE A 175 11.88 7.41 1.29
N LEU A 176 12.53 8.47 0.83
CA LEU A 176 13.22 8.48 -0.45
C LEU A 176 14.69 8.05 -0.30
N PHE A 177 15.15 7.16 -1.17
CA PHE A 177 16.56 6.79 -1.25
C PHE A 177 17.42 7.90 -1.88
N SER A 178 16.82 8.69 -2.77
CA SER A 178 17.49 9.81 -3.44
C SER A 178 16.68 11.10 -3.30
N PRO A 179 17.28 12.21 -2.84
CA PRO A 179 16.59 13.50 -2.72
C PRO A 179 15.96 14.01 -4.03
N GLY A 180 16.51 13.62 -5.18
CA GLY A 180 15.96 13.98 -6.50
C GLY A 180 14.58 13.38 -6.78
N GLU A 181 14.23 12.29 -6.15
CA GLU A 181 12.95 11.60 -6.34
C GLU A 181 11.73 12.45 -5.94
N LYS A 182 11.89 13.42 -5.04
CA LYS A 182 10.82 14.35 -4.67
C LYS A 182 10.27 15.16 -5.85
N LYS A 183 11.07 15.34 -6.92
CA LYS A 183 10.61 16.00 -8.15
C LYS A 183 9.39 15.32 -8.77
N LYS A 184 9.23 14.00 -8.59
CA LYS A 184 8.05 13.25 -9.06
C LYS A 184 6.76 13.81 -8.48
N VAL A 185 6.77 14.17 -7.19
CA VAL A 185 5.59 14.76 -6.55
C VAL A 185 5.48 16.25 -6.91
N LEU A 186 6.55 16.99 -6.91
CA LEU A 186 6.55 18.42 -7.26
C LEU A 186 5.98 18.70 -8.65
N LEU A 187 6.32 17.85 -9.63
CA LEU A 187 5.93 17.99 -11.03
C LEU A 187 4.69 17.14 -11.40
N PHE A 188 4.02 16.54 -10.42
CA PHE A 188 2.90 15.62 -10.68
C PHE A 188 1.81 16.24 -11.56
N TYR A 189 1.40 17.47 -11.26
CA TYR A 189 0.32 18.12 -11.98
C TYR A 189 0.69 18.45 -13.43
N ASP A 190 1.92 18.88 -13.66
CA ASP A 190 2.41 19.17 -15.01
C ASP A 190 2.58 17.88 -15.81
N TYR A 191 3.17 16.85 -15.21
CA TYR A 191 3.23 15.52 -15.80
C TYR A 191 1.85 14.98 -16.19
N LEU A 192 0.84 15.19 -15.33
CA LEU A 192 -0.53 14.74 -15.60
C LEU A 192 -1.17 15.46 -16.79
N LYS A 193 -0.81 16.73 -17.07
CA LYS A 193 -1.28 17.44 -18.26
C LYS A 193 -0.72 16.84 -19.56
N GLU A 194 0.54 16.40 -19.54
CA GLU A 194 1.24 15.93 -20.73
C GLU A 194 0.98 14.46 -21.05
N ILE A 195 0.85 13.60 -20.01
CA ILE A 195 0.73 12.16 -20.22
C ILE A 195 -0.58 11.75 -20.89
N SER A 196 -0.49 10.73 -21.77
CA SER A 196 -1.64 9.97 -22.27
C SER A 196 -1.89 8.75 -21.38
N LEU A 197 -3.04 8.72 -20.71
CA LEU A 197 -3.48 7.66 -19.80
C LEU A 197 -3.92 6.39 -20.53
#